data_6c36ecdae110d1da0c937624b648f4a1
#
_entry.id   6c36ecdae110d1da0c937624b648f4a1
#
_cell.length_a   1.000
_cell.length_b   1.000
_cell.length_c   1.000
_cell.angle_alpha   90.00
_cell.angle_beta   90.00
_cell.angle_gamma   90.00
#
_symmetry.space_group_name_H-M   'P 1'
#
loop_
_entity.id
_entity.type
_entity.pdbx_description
1 polymer ?
#
loop_
_entity_poly.entity_id
_entity_poly.type
_entity_poly.pdbx_seq_one_letter_code
_entity_poly.pdbx_strand_id
1 'polypeptide(L)'
;MYLAILLTLIIFLLLICSRSLFVKFFLSFLSDLNSFIIFFSLTFERKYLIVVSTSGSSGMHKQDKLIKYNVKDIFQKVASEKYDLMNDVMSLGAHRLWKKYYVDLIENLHISSENILDIASGTGDIFYSLNRSKNLFAIDPVSEMHSISQVKNSKKSISYETGFAEKMPYKKNCFQIISCTYGVRNFQDRNKAFSEITRCLKKNGYFLFMEFGKPKRDLLLEPFNLYLNKWLPLIGSIVAKDRHSYKYLAESIQNFPSQDNIIIQAESTGLTHQKTIDFLSGANSI
;
A
#
# COMPACT_ATOMS: atom_id res chain seq x y z
N MET A 1 -24.91 2.86 -4.22
CA MET A 1 -24.21 3.95 -3.52
C MET A 1 -22.98 4.42 -4.31
N TYR A 2 -22.07 3.55 -4.78
CA TYR A 2 -20.86 3.94 -5.54
C TYR A 2 -21.16 4.59 -6.90
N LEU A 3 -22.16 4.11 -7.62
CA LEU A 3 -22.57 4.71 -8.90
C LEU A 3 -23.09 6.14 -8.72
N ALA A 4 -23.78 6.41 -7.62
CA ALA A 4 -24.29 7.74 -7.29
C ALA A 4 -23.14 8.71 -6.92
N ILE A 5 -22.12 8.26 -6.19
CA ILE A 5 -20.94 9.07 -5.85
C ILE A 5 -20.12 9.35 -7.12
N LEU A 6 -19.95 8.36 -7.99
CA LEU A 6 -19.27 8.52 -9.27
C LEU A 6 -20.03 9.49 -10.18
N LEU A 7 -21.36 9.36 -10.29
CA LEU A 7 -22.21 10.30 -11.03
C LEU A 7 -22.15 11.72 -10.45
N THR A 8 -22.15 11.86 -9.14
CA THR A 8 -22.05 13.17 -8.47
C THR A 8 -20.70 13.83 -8.72
N LEU A 9 -19.60 13.05 -8.69
CA LEU A 9 -18.25 13.54 -9.02
C LEU A 9 -18.16 13.95 -10.50
N ILE A 10 -18.77 13.19 -11.39
CA ILE A 10 -18.85 13.45 -12.83
C ILE A 10 -19.66 14.73 -13.09
N ILE A 11 -20.81 14.88 -12.45
CA ILE A 11 -21.67 16.07 -12.57
C ILE A 11 -20.97 17.31 -11.99
N PHE A 12 -20.28 17.16 -10.85
CA PHE A 12 -19.50 18.23 -10.23
C PHE A 12 -18.33 18.69 -11.09
N LEU A 13 -17.63 17.77 -11.74
CA LEU A 13 -16.56 18.08 -12.70
C LEU A 13 -17.10 18.72 -13.97
N LEU A 14 -18.28 18.32 -14.46
CA LEU A 14 -18.95 18.93 -15.62
C LEU A 14 -19.43 20.36 -15.33
N LEU A 15 -19.87 20.65 -14.11
CA LEU A 15 -20.32 21.98 -13.70
C LEU A 15 -19.18 22.99 -13.51
N ILE A 16 -17.96 22.53 -13.25
CA ILE A 16 -16.79 23.41 -13.04
C ILE A 16 -16.09 23.80 -14.33
N CYS A 17 -16.25 23.08 -15.43
CA CYS A 17 -15.49 23.29 -16.67
C CYS A 17 -16.35 23.49 -17.92
N SER A 18 -16.63 24.76 -18.24
CA SER A 18 -17.37 25.18 -19.45
C SER A 18 -16.52 25.33 -20.73
N ARG A 19 -15.35 24.68 -20.86
CA ARG A 19 -14.50 24.81 -22.05
C ARG A 19 -14.49 23.56 -22.93
N SER A 20 -14.70 23.75 -24.24
CA SER A 20 -14.87 22.70 -25.26
C SER A 20 -13.75 21.65 -25.34
N LEU A 21 -12.53 21.99 -24.90
CA LEU A 21 -11.40 21.09 -24.83
C LEU A 21 -11.59 20.00 -23.75
N PHE A 22 -12.24 20.33 -22.64
CA PHE A 22 -12.53 19.44 -21.54
C PHE A 22 -13.62 18.41 -21.87
N VAL A 23 -14.59 18.80 -22.68
CA VAL A 23 -15.66 17.88 -23.14
C VAL A 23 -15.09 16.79 -24.06
N LYS A 24 -14.18 17.13 -24.98
CA LYS A 24 -13.47 16.13 -25.81
C LYS A 24 -12.58 15.22 -24.99
N PHE A 25 -11.87 15.79 -24.01
CA PHE A 25 -11.04 15.07 -23.06
C PHE A 25 -11.90 14.12 -22.19
N PHE A 26 -13.07 14.58 -21.73
CA PHE A 26 -14.00 13.84 -20.90
C PHE A 26 -14.73 12.72 -21.68
N LEU A 27 -15.06 12.92 -22.95
CA LEU A 27 -15.62 11.87 -23.80
C LEU A 27 -14.58 10.78 -24.14
N SER A 28 -13.31 11.14 -24.32
CA SER A 28 -12.19 10.18 -24.39
C SER A 28 -12.04 9.43 -23.08
N PHE A 29 -12.09 10.13 -21.94
CA PHE A 29 -12.06 9.52 -20.59
C PHE A 29 -13.25 8.59 -20.35
N LEU A 30 -14.47 8.92 -20.80
CA LEU A 30 -15.65 8.05 -20.68
C LEU A 30 -15.56 6.81 -21.58
N SER A 31 -14.95 6.93 -22.74
CA SER A 31 -14.64 5.78 -23.61
C SER A 31 -13.63 4.84 -22.91
N ASP A 32 -12.60 5.44 -22.32
CA ASP A 32 -11.58 4.70 -21.54
C ASP A 32 -12.16 4.21 -20.20
N LEU A 33 -13.09 4.97 -19.59
CA LEU A 33 -13.79 4.58 -18.36
C LEU A 33 -14.78 3.42 -18.59
N ASN A 34 -15.41 3.30 -19.75
CA ASN A 34 -16.16 2.11 -20.11
C ASN A 34 -15.24 0.88 -20.22
N SER A 35 -14.06 1.04 -20.79
CA SER A 35 -13.02 0.02 -20.78
C SER A 35 -12.54 -0.26 -19.36
N PHE A 36 -12.45 0.76 -18.51
CA PHE A 36 -12.06 0.67 -17.10
C PHE A 36 -13.18 0.08 -16.22
N ILE A 37 -14.46 0.36 -16.49
CA ILE A 37 -15.61 -0.25 -15.78
C ILE A 37 -15.79 -1.71 -16.21
N ILE A 38 -15.59 -2.04 -17.47
CA ILE A 38 -15.52 -3.42 -17.96
C ILE A 38 -14.32 -4.13 -17.34
N PHE A 39 -13.17 -3.45 -17.23
CA PHE A 39 -11.99 -3.89 -16.48
C PHE A 39 -12.32 -4.17 -15.00
N PHE A 40 -13.06 -3.29 -14.32
CA PHE A 40 -13.44 -3.44 -12.92
C PHE A 40 -14.46 -4.58 -12.71
N SER A 41 -15.41 -4.77 -13.63
CA SER A 41 -16.42 -5.82 -13.52
C SER A 41 -15.94 -7.21 -13.89
N LEU A 42 -14.94 -7.32 -14.77
CA LEU A 42 -14.35 -8.61 -15.17
C LEU A 42 -13.29 -9.13 -14.19
N THR A 43 -12.85 -8.29 -13.24
CA THR A 43 -11.80 -8.66 -12.26
C THR A 43 -12.33 -9.08 -10.89
N PHE A 44 -13.67 -9.18 -10.72
CA PHE A 44 -14.28 -9.53 -9.43
C PHE A 44 -14.36 -11.04 -9.19
N GLU A 45 -13.46 -11.86 -9.78
CA GLU A 45 -13.38 -13.29 -9.47
C GLU A 45 -12.27 -13.61 -8.47
N ARG A 46 -12.69 -14.35 -7.51
CA ARG A 46 -12.21 -14.86 -6.22
C ARG A 46 -10.73 -15.27 -6.09
N LYS A 47 -10.17 -14.80 -4.96
CA LYS A 47 -9.27 -15.46 -3.98
C LYS A 47 -7.86 -15.84 -4.38
N TYR A 48 -6.90 -15.25 -3.59
CA TYR A 48 -5.75 -15.98 -2.99
C TYR A 48 -4.91 -15.03 -2.10
N LEU A 49 -4.34 -15.51 -1.01
CA LEU A 49 -3.75 -14.78 0.16
C LEU A 49 -2.24 -15.00 0.27
N ILE A 50 -1.40 -14.00 0.58
CA ILE A 50 -0.02 -14.22 1.01
C ILE A 50 0.08 -14.12 2.53
N VAL A 51 0.46 -15.17 3.19
CA VAL A 51 0.88 -15.22 4.59
C VAL A 51 2.22 -15.94 4.64
N VAL A 52 3.21 -15.36 5.31
CA VAL A 52 4.56 -15.91 5.37
C VAL A 52 4.89 -16.30 6.80
N SER A 53 5.35 -17.52 7.03
CA SER A 53 5.83 -17.98 8.33
C SER A 53 7.29 -18.43 8.29
N THR A 54 7.97 -18.41 9.42
CA THR A 54 9.43 -18.66 9.49
C THR A 54 9.80 -20.14 9.47
N SER A 55 10.61 -20.56 8.45
CA SER A 55 11.43 -21.76 8.50
C SER A 55 12.68 -21.55 7.64
N GLY A 56 13.88 -21.72 8.22
CA GLY A 56 15.11 -21.19 7.67
C GLY A 56 15.71 -21.90 6.47
N SER A 57 16.31 -21.13 5.59
CA SER A 57 17.68 -21.27 5.03
C SER A 57 17.95 -20.16 4.01
N SER A 58 19.22 -19.76 3.85
CA SER A 58 19.67 -18.53 3.20
C SER A 58 20.13 -18.75 1.76
N GLY A 59 19.86 -17.77 0.87
CA GLY A 59 20.48 -17.64 -0.45
C GLY A 59 20.56 -16.16 -0.87
N MET A 60 21.70 -15.73 -1.41
CA MET A 60 21.97 -14.34 -1.81
C MET A 60 21.48 -14.06 -3.24
N HIS A 61 20.81 -12.92 -3.46
CA HIS A 61 20.50 -12.36 -4.79
C HIS A 61 20.84 -10.87 -4.93
N LYS A 62 21.10 -10.44 -6.18
CA LYS A 62 21.57 -9.10 -6.61
C LYS A 62 20.63 -7.95 -6.23
N GLN A 63 21.23 -6.83 -5.81
CA GLN A 63 20.56 -5.56 -5.53
C GLN A 63 19.97 -4.91 -6.79
N ASP A 64 18.69 -4.50 -6.71
CA ASP A 64 18.06 -3.61 -7.68
C ASP A 64 18.51 -2.15 -7.45
N LYS A 65 18.72 -1.40 -8.53
CA LYS A 65 19.06 0.04 -8.47
C LYS A 65 17.89 0.83 -7.88
N LEU A 66 18.06 1.33 -6.68
CA LEU A 66 17.12 2.22 -6.01
C LEU A 66 17.06 3.59 -6.69
N ILE A 67 15.85 4.12 -6.81
CA ILE A 67 15.55 5.46 -7.30
C ILE A 67 16.11 6.45 -6.27
N LYS A 68 16.84 7.50 -6.74
CA LYS A 68 17.41 8.58 -5.93
C LYS A 68 16.33 9.57 -5.44
N TYR A 69 15.33 9.12 -4.72
CA TYR A 69 14.38 10.01 -4.07
C TYR A 69 14.57 9.95 -2.55
N ASN A 70 14.57 11.12 -1.90
CA ASN A 70 14.45 11.15 -0.46
C ASN A 70 12.99 10.90 -0.09
N VAL A 71 12.68 9.62 0.15
CA VAL A 71 11.33 9.14 0.46
C VAL A 71 10.74 9.91 1.65
N LYS A 72 11.58 10.21 2.66
CA LYS A 72 11.18 10.98 3.83
C LYS A 72 10.66 12.36 3.48
N ASP A 73 11.35 13.09 2.60
CA ASP A 73 10.95 14.46 2.21
C ASP A 73 9.62 14.47 1.43
N ILE A 74 9.40 13.44 0.61
CA ILE A 74 8.13 13.30 -0.13
C ILE A 74 6.98 13.09 0.83
N PHE A 75 7.11 12.14 1.76
CA PHE A 75 6.05 11.84 2.72
C PHE A 75 5.87 12.94 3.76
N GLN A 76 6.91 13.65 4.13
CA GLN A 76 6.81 14.81 5.01
C GLN A 76 5.97 15.95 4.39
N LYS A 77 6.13 16.20 3.09
CA LYS A 77 5.28 17.15 2.36
C LYS A 77 3.83 16.69 2.19
N VAL A 78 3.62 15.39 2.06
CA VAL A 78 2.30 14.77 1.87
C VAL A 78 1.62 14.47 3.21
N ALA A 79 2.35 14.45 4.33
CA ALA A 79 1.82 14.22 5.69
C ALA A 79 0.77 15.26 6.16
N SER A 80 0.50 16.28 5.33
CA SER A 80 -0.64 17.17 5.51
C SER A 80 -1.96 16.45 5.14
N GLU A 81 -3.10 17.06 5.43
CA GLU A 81 -4.49 16.61 5.18
C GLU A 81 -4.78 15.98 3.80
N LYS A 82 -3.83 16.05 2.87
CA LYS A 82 -3.97 15.56 1.49
C LYS A 82 -3.59 14.08 1.29
N TYR A 83 -2.99 13.41 2.30
CA TYR A 83 -2.53 12.02 2.13
C TYR A 83 -3.70 11.05 1.86
N ASP A 84 -4.75 11.15 2.65
CA ASP A 84 -5.94 10.31 2.47
C ASP A 84 -6.66 10.65 1.15
N LEU A 85 -6.76 11.94 0.80
CA LEU A 85 -7.30 12.37 -0.49
C LEU A 85 -6.47 11.83 -1.67
N MET A 86 -5.14 11.82 -1.55
CA MET A 86 -4.26 11.26 -2.58
C MET A 86 -4.54 9.77 -2.80
N ASN A 87 -4.68 9.01 -1.72
CA ASN A 87 -4.99 7.58 -1.80
C ASN A 87 -6.40 7.33 -2.35
N ASP A 88 -7.40 8.15 -1.97
CA ASP A 88 -8.76 8.07 -2.50
C ASP A 88 -8.79 8.31 -4.01
N VAL A 89 -8.15 9.38 -4.45
CA VAL A 89 -8.09 9.75 -5.87
C VAL A 89 -7.36 8.69 -6.68
N MET A 90 -6.21 8.21 -6.17
CA MET A 90 -5.37 7.22 -6.84
C MET A 90 -6.08 5.89 -7.03
N SER A 91 -6.83 5.44 -6.04
CA SER A 91 -7.49 4.13 -6.05
C SER A 91 -8.99 4.21 -6.35
N LEU A 92 -9.52 5.42 -6.66
CA LEU A 92 -10.95 5.69 -6.76
C LEU A 92 -11.71 5.20 -5.50
N GLY A 93 -11.08 5.32 -4.33
CA GLY A 93 -11.61 4.87 -3.05
C GLY A 93 -11.48 3.35 -2.79
N ALA A 94 -11.01 2.56 -3.75
CA ALA A 94 -10.90 1.11 -3.62
C ALA A 94 -9.92 0.69 -2.50
N HIS A 95 -8.89 1.51 -2.21
CA HIS A 95 -7.93 1.23 -1.14
C HIS A 95 -8.60 1.07 0.24
N ARG A 96 -9.75 1.72 0.47
CA ARG A 96 -10.51 1.58 1.73
C ARG A 96 -11.09 0.19 1.89
N LEU A 97 -11.59 -0.41 0.78
CA LEU A 97 -12.09 -1.79 0.77
C LEU A 97 -10.94 -2.78 0.94
N TRP A 98 -9.80 -2.54 0.28
CA TRP A 98 -8.62 -3.40 0.43
C TRP A 98 -8.05 -3.34 1.84
N LYS A 99 -7.95 -2.15 2.45
CA LYS A 99 -7.53 -1.99 3.85
C LYS A 99 -8.50 -2.69 4.81
N LYS A 100 -9.82 -2.57 4.58
CA LYS A 100 -10.81 -3.30 5.39
C LYS A 100 -10.58 -4.81 5.30
N TYR A 101 -10.46 -5.33 4.09
CA TYR A 101 -10.19 -6.75 3.89
C TYR A 101 -8.87 -7.19 4.56
N TYR A 102 -7.84 -6.37 4.47
CA TYR A 102 -6.56 -6.61 5.12
C TYR A 102 -6.67 -6.66 6.65
N VAL A 103 -7.43 -5.75 7.24
CA VAL A 103 -7.73 -5.77 8.68
C VAL A 103 -8.53 -7.01 9.06
N ASP A 104 -9.55 -7.37 8.28
CA ASP A 104 -10.33 -8.60 8.51
C ASP A 104 -9.43 -9.85 8.47
N LEU A 105 -8.39 -9.87 7.64
CA LEU A 105 -7.41 -10.96 7.66
C LEU A 105 -6.63 -11.02 8.98
N ILE A 106 -6.12 -9.88 9.46
CA ILE A 106 -5.42 -9.80 10.76
C ILE A 106 -6.34 -10.26 11.87
N GLU A 107 -7.60 -9.82 11.87
CA GLU A 107 -8.60 -10.19 12.86
C GLU A 107 -8.91 -11.71 12.87
N ASN A 108 -8.90 -12.34 11.71
CA ASN A 108 -9.20 -13.77 11.54
C ASN A 108 -7.98 -14.68 11.78
N LEU A 109 -6.79 -14.12 11.96
CA LEU A 109 -5.66 -14.93 12.42
C LEU A 109 -5.93 -15.37 13.87
N HIS A 110 -6.17 -16.68 14.04
CA HIS A 110 -6.38 -17.29 15.36
C HIS A 110 -5.07 -17.35 16.14
N ILE A 111 -4.65 -16.21 16.67
CA ILE A 111 -3.38 -16.07 17.37
C ILE A 111 -3.68 -15.63 18.80
N SER A 112 -3.13 -16.35 19.76
CA SER A 112 -3.24 -16.05 21.19
C SER A 112 -2.41 -14.85 21.64
N SER A 113 -1.63 -14.25 20.76
CA SER A 113 -0.67 -13.22 21.11
C SER A 113 -1.12 -11.82 20.76
N GLU A 114 -0.43 -10.90 21.33
CA GLU A 114 -0.86 -9.61 21.77
C GLU A 114 -0.02 -8.47 21.21
N ASN A 115 1.17 -8.76 20.60
CA ASN A 115 2.04 -7.73 20.08
C ASN A 115 1.91 -7.67 18.55
N ILE A 116 1.39 -6.55 18.05
CA ILE A 116 1.26 -6.24 16.62
C ILE A 116 2.11 -5.02 16.31
N LEU A 117 3.00 -5.14 15.34
CA LEU A 117 3.79 -4.03 14.81
C LEU A 117 3.27 -3.65 13.42
N ASP A 118 3.06 -2.37 13.19
CA ASP A 118 2.82 -1.81 11.85
C ASP A 118 4.06 -1.02 11.39
N ILE A 119 4.67 -1.46 10.30
CA ILE A 119 5.86 -0.85 9.69
C ILE A 119 5.41 0.09 8.59
N ALA A 120 6.05 1.27 8.48
CA ALA A 120 5.60 2.36 7.63
C ALA A 120 4.13 2.69 7.93
N SER A 121 3.85 2.84 9.22
CA SER A 121 2.48 2.94 9.76
C SER A 121 1.72 4.18 9.30
N GLY A 122 2.43 5.20 8.82
CA GLY A 122 1.84 6.42 8.32
C GLY A 122 0.85 7.04 9.31
N THR A 123 -0.32 7.41 8.84
CA THR A 123 -1.39 8.01 9.64
C THR A 123 -2.16 7.01 10.53
N GLY A 124 -1.72 5.75 10.61
CA GLY A 124 -2.26 4.74 11.53
C GLY A 124 -3.60 4.14 11.12
N ASP A 125 -3.90 4.08 9.82
CA ASP A 125 -5.18 3.59 9.27
C ASP A 125 -5.48 2.14 9.67
N ILE A 126 -4.45 1.30 9.70
CA ILE A 126 -4.61 -0.12 10.03
C ILE A 126 -5.06 -0.25 11.49
N PHE A 127 -4.38 0.44 12.39
CA PHE A 127 -4.75 0.41 13.80
C PHE A 127 -6.10 1.08 14.07
N TYR A 128 -6.46 2.14 13.32
CA TYR A 128 -7.77 2.76 13.44
C TYR A 128 -8.90 1.74 13.20
N SER A 129 -8.74 0.87 12.23
CA SER A 129 -9.74 -0.12 11.83
C SER A 129 -9.66 -1.45 12.60
N LEU A 130 -8.56 -1.71 13.30
CA LEU A 130 -8.35 -2.96 14.04
C LEU A 130 -9.14 -2.95 15.35
N ASN A 131 -9.98 -3.96 15.60
CA ASN A 131 -10.76 -4.08 16.83
C ASN A 131 -9.97 -4.75 17.96
N ARG A 132 -9.05 -5.66 17.61
CA ARG A 132 -8.14 -6.26 18.58
C ARG A 132 -7.09 -5.23 18.99
N SER A 133 -6.89 -5.07 20.29
CA SER A 133 -5.92 -4.11 20.76
C SER A 133 -5.39 -4.45 22.14
N LYS A 134 -4.31 -5.21 22.22
CA LYS A 134 -3.63 -5.24 23.51
C LYS A 134 -2.29 -4.49 23.45
N ASN A 135 -1.39 -4.84 22.55
CA ASN A 135 -0.09 -4.16 22.46
C ASN A 135 0.18 -3.77 20.99
N LEU A 136 -0.09 -2.53 20.66
CA LEU A 136 0.12 -1.99 19.32
C LEU A 136 1.41 -1.18 19.27
N PHE A 137 2.22 -1.43 18.25
CA PHE A 137 3.48 -0.77 17.99
C PHE A 137 3.50 -0.25 16.57
N ALA A 138 3.91 0.99 16.40
CA ALA A 138 4.02 1.65 15.10
C ALA A 138 5.44 2.15 14.90
N ILE A 139 6.00 1.90 13.72
CA ILE A 139 7.28 2.47 13.30
C ILE A 139 7.14 3.14 11.95
N ASP A 140 7.59 4.38 11.85
CA ASP A 140 7.60 5.16 10.60
C ASP A 140 8.80 6.09 10.58
N PRO A 141 9.48 6.31 9.44
CA PRO A 141 10.59 7.25 9.35
C PRO A 141 10.17 8.72 9.46
N VAL A 142 8.87 9.02 9.32
CA VAL A 142 8.31 10.37 9.35
C VAL A 142 7.55 10.59 10.65
N SER A 143 8.17 11.31 11.61
CA SER A 143 7.60 11.55 12.93
C SER A 143 6.26 12.31 12.90
N GLU A 144 6.05 13.16 11.90
CA GLU A 144 4.82 13.93 11.70
C GLU A 144 3.61 13.01 11.45
N MET A 145 3.83 11.85 10.84
CA MET A 145 2.80 10.82 10.65
C MET A 145 2.30 10.28 12.00
N HIS A 146 3.20 10.14 12.98
CA HIS A 146 2.82 9.68 14.32
C HIS A 146 1.89 10.68 15.01
N SER A 147 2.12 11.99 14.85
CA SER A 147 1.24 13.01 15.42
C SER A 147 -0.19 12.91 14.87
N ILE A 148 -0.34 12.68 13.56
CA ILE A 148 -1.64 12.46 12.94
C ILE A 148 -2.27 11.15 13.44
N SER A 149 -1.46 10.09 13.50
CA SER A 149 -1.90 8.78 13.98
C SER A 149 -2.37 8.82 15.43
N GLN A 150 -1.69 9.57 16.32
CA GLN A 150 -2.07 9.75 17.73
C GLN A 150 -3.45 10.41 17.88
N VAL A 151 -3.73 11.44 17.10
CA VAL A 151 -5.04 12.09 17.07
C VAL A 151 -6.11 11.13 16.57
N LYS A 152 -5.85 10.47 15.46
CA LYS A 152 -6.77 9.53 14.81
C LYS A 152 -7.08 8.32 15.70
N ASN A 153 -6.08 7.81 16.40
CA ASN A 153 -6.16 6.64 17.26
C ASN A 153 -6.20 6.97 18.75
N SER A 154 -6.71 8.14 19.14
CA SER A 154 -6.68 8.63 20.52
C SER A 154 -7.31 7.72 21.57
N LYS A 155 -8.17 6.78 21.15
CA LYS A 155 -8.79 5.77 22.01
C LYS A 155 -7.96 4.48 22.16
N LYS A 156 -6.80 4.39 21.51
CA LYS A 156 -5.93 3.20 21.51
C LYS A 156 -4.58 3.51 22.14
N SER A 157 -4.04 2.55 22.88
CA SER A 157 -2.67 2.62 23.38
C SER A 157 -1.72 2.07 22.32
N ILE A 158 -0.96 2.95 21.67
CA ILE A 158 -0.01 2.61 20.62
C ILE A 158 1.37 3.15 21.02
N SER A 159 2.39 2.29 20.97
CA SER A 159 3.79 2.69 21.13
C SER A 159 4.36 3.12 19.78
N TYR A 160 4.80 4.37 19.68
CA TYR A 160 5.34 4.95 18.45
C TYR A 160 6.85 5.03 18.49
N GLU A 161 7.50 4.60 17.41
CA GLU A 161 8.94 4.69 17.19
C GLU A 161 9.25 5.34 15.85
N THR A 162 10.19 6.28 15.82
CA THR A 162 10.69 6.84 14.55
C THR A 162 11.86 6.02 14.06
N GLY A 163 11.72 5.39 12.88
CA GLY A 163 12.78 4.49 12.37
C GLY A 163 12.42 3.84 11.06
N PHE A 164 13.35 3.06 10.57
CA PHE A 164 13.28 2.34 9.29
C PHE A 164 13.12 0.84 9.52
N ALA A 165 12.48 0.17 8.58
CA ALA A 165 12.30 -1.30 8.59
C ALA A 165 13.64 -2.06 8.60
N GLU A 166 14.68 -1.47 8.01
CA GLU A 166 16.03 -2.02 7.88
C GLU A 166 16.81 -2.07 9.20
N LYS A 167 16.33 -1.35 10.23
CA LYS A 167 16.95 -1.33 11.57
C LYS A 167 15.89 -0.97 12.61
N MET A 168 15.20 -1.97 13.09
CA MET A 168 14.14 -1.78 14.07
C MET A 168 14.67 -1.86 15.51
N PRO A 169 14.27 -0.93 16.43
CA PRO A 169 14.76 -0.89 17.80
C PRO A 169 14.09 -1.93 18.72
N TYR A 170 13.70 -3.06 18.17
CA TYR A 170 13.00 -4.11 18.90
C TYR A 170 13.89 -5.34 19.11
N LYS A 171 13.59 -6.10 20.16
CA LYS A 171 14.25 -7.39 20.44
C LYS A 171 13.82 -8.45 19.42
N LYS A 172 14.61 -9.50 19.28
CA LYS A 172 14.22 -10.69 18.51
C LYS A 172 12.99 -11.37 19.13
N ASN A 173 12.19 -11.99 18.29
CA ASN A 173 11.02 -12.81 18.72
C ASN A 173 10.03 -12.04 19.61
N CYS A 174 9.71 -10.78 19.30
CA CYS A 174 8.82 -9.97 20.14
C CYS A 174 7.42 -9.75 19.53
N PHE A 175 7.25 -9.88 18.21
CA PHE A 175 5.96 -9.68 17.56
C PHE A 175 5.37 -10.96 17.02
N GLN A 176 4.07 -11.12 17.19
CA GLN A 176 3.32 -12.21 16.59
C GLN A 176 2.83 -11.84 15.20
N ILE A 177 2.48 -10.59 15.00
CA ILE A 177 2.09 -10.03 13.71
C ILE A 177 2.96 -8.82 13.44
N ILE A 178 3.50 -8.76 12.23
CA ILE A 178 4.09 -7.57 11.66
C ILE A 178 3.29 -7.25 10.40
N SER A 179 2.84 -6.00 10.28
CA SER A 179 2.03 -5.47 9.21
C SER A 179 2.82 -4.41 8.44
N CYS A 180 2.59 -4.29 7.13
CA CYS A 180 3.09 -3.19 6.33
C CYS A 180 2.13 -2.93 5.16
N THR A 181 1.55 -1.73 5.08
CA THR A 181 0.67 -1.38 3.95
C THR A 181 1.26 -0.26 3.13
N TYR A 182 1.49 -0.54 1.84
CA TYR A 182 2.05 0.42 0.87
C TYR A 182 3.43 0.98 1.25
N GLY A 183 4.18 0.24 2.06
CA GLY A 183 5.50 0.61 2.58
C GLY A 183 6.67 -0.14 1.95
N VAL A 184 6.47 -1.42 1.57
CA VAL A 184 7.55 -2.31 1.13
C VAL A 184 8.30 -1.80 -0.10
N ARG A 185 7.62 -1.13 -1.03
CA ARG A 185 8.25 -0.51 -2.21
C ARG A 185 9.22 0.61 -1.86
N ASN A 186 9.06 1.21 -0.67
CA ASN A 186 9.86 2.33 -0.19
C ASN A 186 11.05 1.91 0.68
N PHE A 187 11.22 0.63 0.99
CA PHE A 187 12.36 0.13 1.72
C PHE A 187 13.64 0.38 0.91
N GLN A 188 14.65 0.96 1.54
CA GLN A 188 15.95 1.26 0.91
C GLN A 188 16.73 -0.03 0.60
N ASP A 189 16.64 -1.00 1.52
CA ASP A 189 17.24 -2.33 1.38
C ASP A 189 16.21 -3.38 1.87
N ARG A 190 15.45 -3.94 0.92
CA ARG A 190 14.40 -4.91 1.24
C ARG A 190 14.94 -6.16 1.92
N ASN A 191 16.14 -6.61 1.57
CA ASN A 191 16.73 -7.80 2.19
C ASN A 191 17.02 -7.55 3.67
N LYS A 192 17.57 -6.37 4.00
CA LYS A 192 17.75 -5.97 5.41
C LYS A 192 16.44 -5.83 6.13
N ALA A 193 15.45 -5.19 5.51
CA ALA A 193 14.12 -5.03 6.10
C ALA A 193 13.48 -6.40 6.38
N PHE A 194 13.47 -7.31 5.41
CA PHE A 194 12.93 -8.67 5.62
C PHE A 194 13.72 -9.46 6.66
N SER A 195 15.05 -9.31 6.73
CA SER A 195 15.86 -9.92 7.78
C SER A 195 15.50 -9.38 9.17
N GLU A 196 15.29 -8.07 9.31
CA GLU A 196 14.84 -7.45 10.55
C GLU A 196 13.42 -7.88 10.93
N ILE A 197 12.51 -7.97 9.95
CA ILE A 197 11.17 -8.51 10.15
C ILE A 197 11.25 -9.95 10.67
N THR A 198 12.02 -10.80 10.01
CA THR A 198 12.25 -12.18 10.45
C THR A 198 12.83 -12.26 11.86
N ARG A 199 13.80 -11.40 12.20
CA ARG A 199 14.40 -11.32 13.52
C ARG A 199 13.38 -10.94 14.61
N CYS A 200 12.50 -9.99 14.30
CA CYS A 200 11.51 -9.47 15.24
C CYS A 200 10.27 -10.35 15.40
N LEU A 201 9.95 -11.16 14.38
CA LEU A 201 8.83 -12.11 14.45
C LEU A 201 9.10 -13.24 15.44
N LYS A 202 8.10 -13.63 16.19
CA LYS A 202 8.08 -14.86 16.96
C LYS A 202 8.01 -16.08 16.05
N LYS A 203 8.40 -17.23 16.56
CA LYS A 203 8.15 -18.52 15.87
C LYS A 203 6.65 -18.65 15.58
N ASN A 204 6.31 -19.03 14.37
CA ASN A 204 4.93 -19.09 13.86
C ASN A 204 4.21 -17.72 13.89
N GLY A 205 4.95 -16.63 13.89
CA GLY A 205 4.42 -15.29 13.68
C GLY A 205 4.18 -15.02 12.20
N TYR A 206 3.37 -14.01 11.91
CA TYR A 206 2.96 -13.66 10.56
C TYR A 206 3.47 -12.27 10.17
N PHE A 207 4.06 -12.18 9.00
CA PHE A 207 4.27 -10.91 8.31
C PHE A 207 3.24 -10.80 7.20
N LEU A 208 2.42 -9.77 7.26
CA LEU A 208 1.45 -9.42 6.22
C LEU A 208 1.86 -8.10 5.60
N PHE A 209 1.83 -8.01 4.30
CA PHE A 209 1.96 -6.72 3.65
C PHE A 209 1.01 -6.59 2.47
N MET A 210 0.55 -5.38 2.22
CA MET A 210 -0.26 -5.02 1.07
C MET A 210 0.49 -3.99 0.24
N GLU A 211 0.63 -4.25 -1.06
CA GLU A 211 1.41 -3.37 -1.92
C GLU A 211 0.84 -3.28 -3.34
N PHE A 212 1.08 -2.15 -3.98
CA PHE A 212 0.84 -2.00 -5.41
C PHE A 212 1.87 -2.76 -6.22
N GLY A 213 1.41 -3.48 -7.23
CA GLY A 213 2.22 -4.24 -8.15
C GLY A 213 1.82 -4.00 -9.60
N LYS A 214 2.36 -4.82 -10.50
CA LYS A 214 1.98 -4.83 -11.92
C LYS A 214 0.90 -5.88 -12.15
N PRO A 215 -0.12 -5.59 -12.95
CA PRO A 215 -1.08 -6.61 -13.35
C PRO A 215 -0.40 -7.82 -13.98
N LYS A 216 -0.86 -9.02 -13.63
CA LYS A 216 -0.35 -10.28 -14.19
C LYS A 216 -0.84 -10.56 -15.61
N ARG A 217 -1.97 -9.96 -16.02
CA ARG A 217 -2.55 -10.13 -17.34
C ARG A 217 -2.00 -9.08 -18.30
N ASP A 218 -1.39 -9.52 -19.40
CA ASP A 218 -0.80 -8.63 -20.40
C ASP A 218 -1.80 -7.61 -20.96
N LEU A 219 -3.06 -8.01 -21.16
CA LEU A 219 -4.13 -7.12 -21.60
C LEU A 219 -4.34 -5.90 -20.69
N LEU A 220 -3.95 -5.99 -19.42
CA LEU A 220 -4.13 -4.94 -18.42
C LEU A 220 -2.87 -4.09 -18.23
N LEU A 221 -1.73 -4.51 -18.74
CA LEU A 221 -0.46 -3.81 -18.55
C LEU A 221 -0.44 -2.45 -19.25
N GLU A 222 -0.89 -2.38 -20.50
CA GLU A 222 -0.91 -1.11 -21.24
C GLU A 222 -1.87 -0.07 -20.64
N PRO A 223 -3.16 -0.39 -20.37
CA PRO A 223 -4.05 0.53 -19.67
C PRO A 223 -3.52 0.98 -18.30
N PHE A 224 -2.92 0.05 -17.55
CA PHE A 224 -2.32 0.34 -16.25
C PHE A 224 -1.11 1.29 -16.37
N ASN A 225 -0.21 1.04 -17.32
CA ASN A 225 0.92 1.91 -17.58
C ASN A 225 0.49 3.30 -18.07
N LEU A 226 -0.53 3.38 -18.91
CA LEU A 226 -1.12 4.64 -19.35
C LEU A 226 -1.69 5.42 -18.16
N TYR A 227 -2.41 4.73 -17.26
CA TYR A 227 -2.92 5.30 -16.02
C TYR A 227 -1.77 5.86 -15.16
N LEU A 228 -0.75 5.07 -14.86
CA LEU A 228 0.37 5.49 -14.01
C LEU A 228 1.17 6.64 -14.62
N ASN A 229 1.43 6.62 -15.92
CA ASN A 229 2.34 7.59 -16.56
C ASN A 229 1.67 8.90 -16.95
N LYS A 230 0.39 8.88 -17.32
CA LYS A 230 -0.31 10.07 -17.81
C LYS A 230 -1.37 10.55 -16.83
N TRP A 231 -2.29 9.67 -16.43
CA TRP A 231 -3.45 10.07 -15.66
C TRP A 231 -3.12 10.38 -14.21
N LEU A 232 -2.36 9.56 -13.55
CA LEU A 232 -2.01 9.73 -12.15
C LEU A 232 -1.25 11.04 -11.87
N PRO A 233 -0.18 11.40 -12.63
CA PRO A 233 0.48 12.69 -12.45
C PRO A 233 -0.39 13.90 -12.83
N LEU A 234 -1.29 13.76 -13.82
CA LEU A 234 -2.23 14.81 -14.19
C LEU A 234 -3.23 15.07 -13.09
N ILE A 235 -3.87 14.03 -12.57
CA ILE A 235 -4.80 14.12 -11.44
C ILE A 235 -4.10 14.72 -10.22
N GLY A 236 -2.88 14.27 -9.93
CA GLY A 236 -2.05 14.81 -8.85
C GLY A 236 -1.79 16.31 -8.98
N SER A 237 -1.52 16.78 -10.20
CA SER A 237 -1.29 18.19 -10.47
C SER A 237 -2.56 19.05 -10.28
N ILE A 238 -3.74 18.53 -10.64
CA ILE A 238 -5.01 19.25 -10.57
C ILE A 238 -5.58 19.23 -9.14
N VAL A 239 -5.64 18.05 -8.53
CA VAL A 239 -6.33 17.84 -7.24
C VAL A 239 -5.45 18.24 -6.05
N ALA A 240 -4.21 17.76 -6.04
CA ALA A 240 -3.30 17.97 -4.92
C ALA A 240 -2.30 19.11 -5.15
N LYS A 241 -2.21 19.65 -6.37
CA LYS A 241 -1.17 20.62 -6.80
C LYS A 241 0.26 20.10 -6.57
N ASP A 242 0.43 18.78 -6.62
CA ASP A 242 1.70 18.10 -6.37
C ASP A 242 1.97 17.00 -7.41
N ARG A 243 2.43 17.43 -8.58
CA ARG A 243 2.82 16.52 -9.66
C ARG A 243 4.02 15.63 -9.29
N HIS A 244 4.90 16.12 -8.42
CA HIS A 244 6.14 15.44 -8.10
C HIS A 244 5.91 14.16 -7.29
N SER A 245 5.10 14.23 -6.23
CA SER A 245 4.77 13.07 -5.39
C SER A 245 4.01 11.99 -6.18
N TYR A 246 3.13 12.39 -7.09
CA TYR A 246 2.40 11.43 -7.93
C TYR A 246 3.27 10.79 -9.02
N LYS A 247 4.26 11.54 -9.55
CA LYS A 247 5.27 10.97 -10.45
C LYS A 247 6.12 9.94 -9.72
N TYR A 248 6.61 10.28 -8.50
CA TYR A 248 7.32 9.34 -7.66
C TYR A 248 6.51 8.06 -7.40
N LEU A 249 5.23 8.21 -7.08
CA LEU A 249 4.34 7.08 -6.85
C LEU A 249 4.26 6.17 -8.08
N ALA A 250 4.04 6.73 -9.27
CA ALA A 250 4.02 5.97 -10.52
C ALA A 250 5.33 5.22 -10.76
N GLU A 251 6.45 5.90 -10.62
CA GLU A 251 7.79 5.33 -10.81
C GLU A 251 8.10 4.24 -9.76
N SER A 252 7.71 4.44 -8.49
CA SER A 252 7.92 3.46 -7.44
C SER A 252 7.14 2.17 -7.69
N ILE A 253 5.90 2.26 -8.18
CA ILE A 253 5.09 1.10 -8.57
C ILE A 253 5.70 0.38 -9.78
N GLN A 254 6.13 1.14 -10.81
CA GLN A 254 6.73 0.56 -12.01
C GLN A 254 8.06 -0.15 -11.75
N ASN A 255 8.85 0.36 -10.81
CA ASN A 255 10.14 -0.23 -10.44
C ASN A 255 10.03 -1.28 -9.34
N PHE A 256 8.82 -1.49 -8.79
CA PHE A 256 8.62 -2.55 -7.80
C PHE A 256 8.75 -3.93 -8.46
N PRO A 257 9.45 -4.87 -7.83
CA PRO A 257 9.63 -6.22 -8.36
C PRO A 257 8.30 -6.94 -8.57
N SER A 258 8.33 -7.98 -9.39
CA SER A 258 7.18 -8.89 -9.51
C SER A 258 6.89 -9.58 -8.18
N GLN A 259 5.66 -10.06 -8.00
CA GLN A 259 5.25 -10.80 -6.80
C GLN A 259 6.19 -11.97 -6.51
N ASP A 260 6.52 -12.77 -7.54
CA ASP A 260 7.40 -13.92 -7.37
C ASP A 260 8.80 -13.51 -6.87
N ASN A 261 9.34 -12.41 -7.41
CA ASN A 261 10.64 -11.88 -6.95
C ASN A 261 10.59 -11.38 -5.50
N ILE A 262 9.50 -10.75 -5.08
CA ILE A 262 9.32 -10.33 -3.68
C ILE A 262 9.20 -11.53 -2.75
N ILE A 263 8.46 -12.57 -3.15
CA ILE A 263 8.36 -13.83 -2.41
C ILE A 263 9.74 -14.45 -2.25
N ILE A 264 10.50 -14.59 -3.33
CA ILE A 264 11.87 -15.15 -3.31
C ILE A 264 12.78 -14.31 -2.38
N GLN A 265 12.71 -12.96 -2.45
CA GLN A 265 13.48 -12.10 -1.55
C GLN A 265 13.09 -12.31 -0.09
N ALA A 266 11.81 -12.39 0.24
CA ALA A 266 11.34 -12.63 1.59
C ALA A 266 11.77 -14.01 2.11
N GLU A 267 11.63 -15.05 1.29
CA GLU A 267 12.02 -16.43 1.64
C GLU A 267 13.52 -16.56 1.86
N SER A 268 14.34 -15.81 1.12
CA SER A 268 15.80 -15.81 1.30
C SER A 268 16.24 -15.31 2.70
N THR A 269 15.36 -14.66 3.44
CA THR A 269 15.63 -14.14 4.80
C THR A 269 15.02 -15.01 5.90
N GLY A 270 14.46 -16.17 5.56
CA GLY A 270 13.88 -17.13 6.52
C GLY A 270 12.39 -17.00 6.76
N LEU A 271 11.71 -16.20 5.94
CA LEU A 271 10.27 -16.21 5.85
C LEU A 271 9.81 -17.36 4.95
N THR A 272 8.57 -17.83 5.10
CA THR A 272 7.99 -18.87 4.22
C THR A 272 6.67 -18.35 3.68
N HIS A 273 6.57 -18.29 2.36
CA HIS A 273 5.36 -17.85 1.69
C HIS A 273 4.19 -18.77 2.02
N GLN A 274 3.09 -18.21 2.47
CA GLN A 274 1.88 -18.95 2.78
C GLN A 274 0.79 -18.72 1.74
N LYS A 275 0.55 -17.49 1.34
CA LYS A 275 -0.56 -17.15 0.46
C LYS A 275 -0.43 -15.76 -0.14
N THR A 276 -0.97 -15.56 -1.38
CA THR A 276 -1.15 -14.25 -2.03
C THR A 276 -2.62 -14.00 -2.35
N ILE A 277 -3.14 -12.80 -2.04
CA ILE A 277 -4.43 -12.31 -2.52
C ILE A 277 -4.19 -11.19 -3.52
N ASP A 278 -4.70 -11.39 -4.71
CA ASP A 278 -4.62 -10.39 -5.76
C ASP A 278 -5.93 -9.61 -5.86
N PHE A 279 -5.80 -8.30 -5.93
CA PHE A 279 -6.85 -7.39 -6.36
C PHE A 279 -6.47 -6.82 -7.72
N LEU A 280 -7.45 -6.66 -8.61
CA LEU A 280 -7.22 -6.14 -9.95
C LEU A 280 -6.10 -6.89 -10.69
N SER A 281 -6.14 -8.23 -10.66
CA SER A 281 -5.16 -9.10 -11.34
C SER A 281 -3.70 -8.83 -10.95
N GLY A 282 -3.44 -8.47 -9.68
CA GLY A 282 -2.10 -8.22 -9.17
C GLY A 282 -1.66 -6.76 -9.20
N ALA A 283 -2.50 -5.82 -9.64
CA ALA A 283 -2.21 -4.39 -9.52
C ALA A 283 -2.18 -3.92 -8.06
N ASN A 284 -2.79 -4.64 -7.15
CA ASN A 284 -2.61 -4.54 -5.71
C ASN A 284 -2.68 -5.96 -5.12
N SER A 285 -1.83 -6.26 -4.14
CA SER A 285 -1.73 -7.59 -3.54
C SER A 285 -1.42 -7.52 -2.05
N ILE A 286 -1.90 -8.54 -1.34
CA ILE A 286 -1.61 -8.78 0.08
C ILE A 286 -0.79 -10.05 0.19
#